data_3961efed51938214ca4c8174a4018589
#
_entry.id   3961efed51938214ca4c8174a4018589
#
_cell.length_a   1.000
_cell.length_b   1.000
_cell.length_c   1.000
_cell.angle_alpha   90.00
_cell.angle_beta   90.00
_cell.angle_gamma   90.00
#
_symmetry.space_group_name_H-M   'P 1'
#
loop_
_entity.id
_entity.type
_entity.pdbx_description
1 polymer ?
#
loop_
_entity_poly.entity_id
_entity_poly.type
_entity_poly.pdbx_seq_one_letter_code
_entity_poly.pdbx_strand_id
1 'polypeptide(L)'
;MTAACALAAGSSAAAGPGTTAANFLKIPVGARETALGGAMTAAAAGPGAVFYNPAGLGSLTAPEVSYSYNNYFSGLSQQWLAAAYPLKYGALGLGLNYFNVKAFPAYDGAGAGIGSVSAYDAAAYLGYGAGLRTGLGFLPDIRLGAAVKYIRSRLDDASASGYGADAGLVLLPALRGLSLGLGVENLLGSRMEYIDAGARPARKVKAGAAYLLRRLPISALLTADFNFPEDGGSYLSAGIENTLYGALALRAGYTAFGDVSNGLSFGLGLALPRRYAGDMTLDYSYGSTYDLGNVHKFGLSYRFARVSGPAPAQAEAAPAAASAPAPVPEPAEPRDFNLSLEALYGPDPAAAMAAAEAIAGEPRALEHFSALLSSGKTEWRRTAVAGLARSRDPRAPAELIKALGDPEPEVRAAAALALDGRGGAAAAERLQELLRSEESETVKNAFMEALGKAGGL
;
A
#
# COMPACT_ATOMS: atom_id res chain seq x y z
N MET A 1 24.65 -7.02 11.83
CA MET A 1 23.82 -7.65 12.87
C MET A 1 24.13 -7.14 14.30
N THR A 2 25.24 -6.47 14.57
CA THR A 2 25.66 -6.02 15.91
C THR A 2 25.01 -4.71 16.38
N ALA A 3 24.51 -3.85 15.51
CA ALA A 3 23.91 -2.57 15.92
C ALA A 3 22.45 -2.67 16.45
N ALA A 4 21.71 -3.71 16.06
CA ALA A 4 20.33 -3.91 16.55
C ALA A 4 20.27 -4.47 17.98
N CYS A 5 21.32 -5.16 18.43
CA CYS A 5 21.40 -5.67 19.81
C CYS A 5 21.75 -4.60 20.86
N ALA A 6 22.39 -3.50 20.47
CA ALA A 6 22.83 -2.49 21.44
C ALA A 6 21.70 -1.60 22.01
N LEU A 7 20.56 -1.50 21.32
CA LEU A 7 19.38 -0.75 21.80
C LEU A 7 18.54 -1.51 22.85
N ALA A 8 18.80 -2.81 23.04
CA ALA A 8 18.10 -3.65 24.00
C ALA A 8 18.79 -3.76 25.37
N ALA A 9 20.00 -3.21 25.54
CA ALA A 9 20.82 -3.39 26.73
C ALA A 9 20.65 -2.29 27.81
N GLY A 10 19.47 -1.72 27.92
CA GLY A 10 19.09 -0.98 29.14
C GLY A 10 18.50 -1.99 30.14
N SER A 11 19.23 -2.32 31.19
CA SER A 11 18.79 -3.20 32.27
C SER A 11 17.63 -2.61 33.07
N SER A 12 16.41 -2.70 32.54
CA SER A 12 15.20 -2.75 33.36
C SER A 12 14.95 -4.21 33.70
N ALA A 13 14.60 -4.55 34.93
CA ALA A 13 14.09 -5.86 35.29
C ALA A 13 13.06 -6.26 34.22
N ALA A 14 13.27 -7.41 33.55
CA ALA A 14 12.40 -7.84 32.46
C ALA A 14 10.96 -7.83 32.96
N ALA A 15 10.11 -7.01 32.34
CA ALA A 15 8.68 -7.00 32.66
C ALA A 15 8.15 -8.39 32.27
N GLY A 16 7.43 -9.06 33.20
CA GLY A 16 6.78 -10.35 32.92
C GLY A 16 5.37 -10.15 32.34
N PRO A 17 4.72 -11.22 31.88
CA PRO A 17 3.33 -11.18 31.48
C PRO A 17 2.44 -10.56 32.56
N GLY A 18 1.55 -9.63 32.19
CA GLY A 18 0.63 -8.96 33.11
C GLY A 18 1.20 -7.77 33.90
N THR A 19 2.46 -7.42 33.70
CA THR A 19 3.10 -6.29 34.42
C THR A 19 3.05 -4.97 33.65
N THR A 20 2.49 -4.95 32.45
CA THR A 20 2.41 -3.77 31.58
C THR A 20 0.97 -3.31 31.41
N ALA A 21 0.81 -2.02 31.08
CA ALA A 21 -0.47 -1.40 30.81
C ALA A 21 -0.84 -1.47 29.32
N ALA A 22 -2.10 -1.14 29.03
CA ALA A 22 -2.63 -0.96 27.67
C ALA A 22 -2.41 -2.17 26.74
N ASN A 23 -2.66 -3.38 27.23
CA ASN A 23 -2.46 -4.62 26.47
C ASN A 23 -3.28 -4.70 25.18
N PHE A 24 -4.38 -3.93 25.03
CA PHE A 24 -5.15 -3.85 23.79
C PHE A 24 -4.32 -3.31 22.61
N LEU A 25 -3.21 -2.59 22.84
CA LEU A 25 -2.27 -2.14 21.81
C LEU A 25 -1.51 -3.29 21.12
N LYS A 26 -1.50 -4.48 21.73
CA LYS A 26 -0.91 -5.69 21.14
C LYS A 26 -1.82 -6.34 20.10
N ILE A 27 -3.13 -6.00 20.12
CA ILE A 27 -4.10 -6.57 19.18
C ILE A 27 -3.95 -5.92 17.82
N PRO A 28 -3.66 -6.69 16.74
CA PRO A 28 -3.51 -6.14 15.40
C PRO A 28 -4.76 -5.38 14.94
N VAL A 29 -4.58 -4.24 14.27
CA VAL A 29 -5.65 -3.45 13.65
C VAL A 29 -5.71 -3.70 12.15
N GLY A 30 -6.86 -3.40 11.50
CA GLY A 30 -7.02 -3.60 10.05
C GLY A 30 -7.24 -5.07 9.67
N ALA A 31 -8.14 -5.33 8.73
CA ALA A 31 -8.44 -6.70 8.30
C ALA A 31 -7.32 -7.28 7.42
N ARG A 32 -6.78 -6.48 6.49
CA ARG A 32 -5.66 -6.87 5.63
C ARG A 32 -4.43 -7.25 6.44
N GLU A 33 -4.04 -6.42 7.37
CA GLU A 33 -2.83 -6.60 8.18
C GLU A 33 -2.96 -7.80 9.12
N THR A 34 -4.15 -7.99 9.71
CA THR A 34 -4.43 -9.17 10.55
C THR A 34 -4.36 -10.47 9.75
N ALA A 35 -4.88 -10.46 8.51
CA ALA A 35 -4.81 -11.63 7.63
C ALA A 35 -3.37 -12.02 7.24
N LEU A 36 -2.41 -11.10 7.38
CA LEU A 36 -0.98 -11.31 7.15
C LEU A 36 -0.22 -11.64 8.45
N GLY A 37 -0.91 -12.07 9.51
CA GLY A 37 -0.31 -12.34 10.82
C GLY A 37 0.25 -11.10 11.50
N GLY A 38 -0.12 -9.89 11.08
CA GLY A 38 0.45 -8.63 11.59
C GLY A 38 1.89 -8.35 11.16
N ALA A 39 2.45 -9.11 10.21
CA ALA A 39 3.83 -8.98 9.73
C ALA A 39 3.99 -7.76 8.80
N MET A 40 3.94 -6.57 9.37
CA MET A 40 3.84 -5.31 8.65
C MET A 40 5.02 -4.35 8.85
N THR A 41 6.09 -4.76 9.56
CA THR A 41 7.19 -3.86 9.88
C THR A 41 7.89 -3.30 8.64
N ALA A 42 8.06 -4.11 7.60
CA ALA A 42 8.62 -3.69 6.31
C ALA A 42 7.55 -3.37 5.25
N ALA A 43 6.31 -3.84 5.45
CA ALA A 43 5.21 -3.77 4.46
C ALA A 43 4.13 -2.74 4.82
N ALA A 44 4.26 -2.03 5.95
CA ALA A 44 3.28 -1.02 6.36
C ALA A 44 3.13 0.07 5.29
N ALA A 45 1.89 0.35 4.92
CA ALA A 45 1.53 1.36 3.94
C ALA A 45 0.14 1.93 4.25
N GLY A 46 -0.19 3.06 3.62
CA GLY A 46 -1.49 3.72 3.82
C GLY A 46 -1.71 4.17 5.28
N PRO A 47 -2.99 4.39 5.67
CA PRO A 47 -3.32 4.89 7.01
C PRO A 47 -2.90 3.97 8.16
N GLY A 48 -2.93 2.65 7.96
CA GLY A 48 -2.52 1.65 8.96
C GLY A 48 -1.05 1.72 9.35
N ALA A 49 -0.21 2.38 8.55
CA ALA A 49 1.20 2.55 8.86
C ALA A 49 1.43 3.29 10.18
N VAL A 50 0.54 4.21 10.58
CA VAL A 50 0.67 4.94 11.85
C VAL A 50 0.71 4.01 13.07
N PHE A 51 0.09 2.82 12.96
CA PHE A 51 0.08 1.80 14.02
C PHE A 51 1.27 0.84 13.89
N TYR A 52 1.55 0.32 12.68
CA TYR A 52 2.52 -0.76 12.49
C TYR A 52 3.97 -0.28 12.38
N ASN A 53 4.21 0.69 11.52
CA ASN A 53 5.52 1.32 11.32
C ASN A 53 5.30 2.68 10.66
N PRO A 54 5.43 3.78 11.37
CA PRO A 54 5.13 5.12 10.85
C PRO A 54 6.00 5.53 9.65
N ALA A 55 7.15 4.88 9.42
CA ALA A 55 7.96 5.08 8.21
C ALA A 55 7.18 4.71 6.92
N GLY A 56 6.20 3.80 7.03
CA GLY A 56 5.33 3.41 5.92
C GLY A 56 4.49 4.56 5.36
N LEU A 57 4.17 5.58 6.18
CA LEU A 57 3.49 6.81 5.74
C LEU A 57 4.28 7.52 4.62
N GLY A 58 5.63 7.43 4.64
CA GLY A 58 6.48 8.00 3.59
C GLY A 58 6.27 7.42 2.19
N SER A 59 5.44 6.38 2.02
CA SER A 59 5.04 5.84 0.72
C SER A 59 3.74 6.42 0.17
N LEU A 60 3.03 7.22 0.95
CA LEU A 60 1.71 7.71 0.60
C LEU A 60 1.76 8.69 -0.57
N THR A 61 0.91 8.47 -1.57
CA THR A 61 0.85 9.30 -2.79
C THR A 61 -0.49 9.97 -3.00
N ALA A 62 -1.51 9.59 -2.26
CA ALA A 62 -2.86 10.17 -2.29
C ALA A 62 -3.45 10.12 -0.89
N PRO A 63 -4.42 10.96 -0.54
CA PRO A 63 -5.14 10.84 0.72
C PRO A 63 -5.86 9.49 0.80
N GLU A 64 -5.84 8.88 1.99
CA GLU A 64 -6.49 7.60 2.23
C GLU A 64 -7.18 7.61 3.58
N VAL A 65 -8.30 6.90 3.67
CA VAL A 65 -8.99 6.60 4.93
C VAL A 65 -9.23 5.10 5.02
N SER A 66 -9.21 4.56 6.22
CA SER A 66 -9.54 3.15 6.46
C SER A 66 -10.32 3.00 7.75
N TYR A 67 -11.25 2.08 7.75
CA TYR A 67 -12.00 1.66 8.92
C TYR A 67 -11.99 0.15 9.01
N SER A 68 -11.88 -0.41 10.23
CA SER A 68 -12.13 -1.82 10.45
C SER A 68 -12.87 -2.06 11.76
N TYR A 69 -13.72 -3.08 11.71
CA TYR A 69 -14.47 -3.60 12.84
C TYR A 69 -14.05 -5.05 13.09
N ASN A 70 -13.65 -5.33 14.31
CA ASN A 70 -13.26 -6.63 14.78
C ASN A 70 -14.27 -7.12 15.80
N ASN A 71 -14.97 -8.20 15.46
CA ASN A 71 -15.81 -8.94 16.38
C ASN A 71 -14.94 -10.00 17.07
N TYR A 72 -14.66 -9.77 18.32
CA TYR A 72 -13.85 -10.64 19.15
C TYR A 72 -14.75 -11.59 19.97
N PHE A 73 -14.17 -12.56 20.64
CA PHE A 73 -14.90 -13.47 21.51
C PHE A 73 -15.50 -12.75 22.74
N SER A 74 -16.47 -13.38 23.41
CA SER A 74 -17.05 -12.93 24.69
C SER A 74 -17.60 -11.50 24.73
N GLY A 75 -18.10 -10.99 23.61
CA GLY A 75 -18.67 -9.65 23.54
C GLY A 75 -17.64 -8.51 23.50
N LEU A 76 -16.38 -8.85 23.25
CA LEU A 76 -15.32 -7.88 22.99
C LEU A 76 -15.40 -7.39 21.55
N SER A 77 -15.12 -6.12 21.32
CA SER A 77 -15.01 -5.57 19.96
C SER A 77 -13.89 -4.55 19.86
N GLN A 78 -13.26 -4.48 18.70
CA GLN A 78 -12.25 -3.49 18.40
C GLN A 78 -12.64 -2.73 17.14
N GLN A 79 -12.53 -1.42 17.19
CA GLN A 79 -12.74 -0.54 16.05
C GLN A 79 -11.45 0.21 15.77
N TRP A 80 -11.08 0.28 14.51
CA TRP A 80 -9.94 1.05 14.04
C TRP A 80 -10.38 2.01 12.95
N LEU A 81 -10.14 3.28 13.13
CA LEU A 81 -10.31 4.33 12.12
C LEU A 81 -8.97 5.00 11.89
N ALA A 82 -8.56 5.12 10.65
CA ALA A 82 -7.33 5.83 10.32
C ALA A 82 -7.47 6.65 9.05
N ALA A 83 -6.73 7.74 8.98
CA ALA A 83 -6.61 8.61 7.82
C ALA A 83 -5.15 8.98 7.60
N ALA A 84 -4.75 9.13 6.34
CA ALA A 84 -3.42 9.60 6.00
C ALA A 84 -3.49 10.60 4.84
N TYR A 85 -2.67 11.63 4.92
CA TYR A 85 -2.64 12.72 3.96
C TYR A 85 -1.22 13.01 3.51
N PRO A 86 -0.92 12.94 2.19
CA PRO A 86 0.40 13.25 1.67
C PRO A 86 0.67 14.74 1.72
N LEU A 87 1.87 15.10 2.16
CA LEU A 87 2.43 16.43 2.18
C LEU A 87 3.57 16.55 1.16
N LYS A 88 4.10 17.75 0.98
CA LYS A 88 5.24 18.00 0.06
C LYS A 88 6.47 17.14 0.38
N TYR A 89 6.76 16.90 1.65
CA TYR A 89 7.97 16.20 2.11
C TYR A 89 7.70 14.96 2.97
N GLY A 90 6.54 14.30 2.79
CA GLY A 90 6.17 13.14 3.57
C GLY A 90 4.66 13.03 3.68
N ALA A 91 4.15 12.37 4.73
CA ALA A 91 2.72 12.26 4.97
C ALA A 91 2.41 12.28 6.47
N LEU A 92 1.27 12.85 6.81
CA LEU A 92 0.66 12.76 8.12
C LEU A 92 -0.27 11.55 8.17
N GLY A 93 -0.30 10.89 9.34
CA GLY A 93 -1.23 9.82 9.65
C GLY A 93 -1.95 10.09 10.96
N LEU A 94 -3.25 9.81 10.98
CA LEU A 94 -4.11 9.83 12.16
C LEU A 94 -4.67 8.43 12.37
N GLY A 95 -4.85 8.00 13.62
CA GLY A 95 -5.46 6.73 13.97
C GLY A 95 -6.25 6.80 15.26
N LEU A 96 -7.33 6.05 15.33
CA LEU A 96 -8.13 5.84 16.54
C LEU A 96 -8.39 4.35 16.70
N ASN A 97 -7.86 3.75 17.75
CA ASN A 97 -8.11 2.37 18.17
C ASN A 97 -9.02 2.39 19.38
N TYR A 98 -10.19 1.81 19.25
CA TYR A 98 -11.18 1.72 20.32
C TYR A 98 -11.51 0.24 20.57
N PHE A 99 -11.22 -0.22 21.77
CA PHE A 99 -11.48 -1.58 22.23
C PHE A 99 -12.53 -1.53 23.32
N ASN A 100 -13.66 -2.22 23.12
CA ASN A 100 -14.83 -2.17 23.99
C ASN A 100 -15.17 -3.55 24.55
N VAL A 101 -15.48 -3.56 25.82
CA VAL A 101 -16.05 -4.73 26.53
C VAL A 101 -17.53 -4.48 26.72
N LYS A 102 -18.36 -5.40 26.18
CA LYS A 102 -19.83 -5.30 26.41
C LYS A 102 -20.09 -5.32 27.90
N ALA A 103 -20.95 -4.39 28.37
CA ALA A 103 -21.33 -4.32 29.77
C ALA A 103 -21.88 -5.66 30.27
N PHE A 104 -21.45 -6.07 31.44
CA PHE A 104 -21.83 -7.31 32.08
C PHE A 104 -22.39 -7.04 33.49
N PRO A 105 -23.30 -7.88 34.00
CA PRO A 105 -23.90 -7.69 35.32
C PRO A 105 -22.85 -7.72 36.42
N ALA A 106 -22.99 -6.81 37.39
CA ALA A 106 -22.21 -6.79 38.60
C ALA A 106 -23.06 -7.35 39.76
N TYR A 107 -22.44 -8.14 40.64
CA TYR A 107 -23.04 -8.76 41.79
C TYR A 107 -22.23 -8.44 43.06
N ASP A 108 -22.89 -8.27 44.18
CA ASP A 108 -22.23 -8.16 45.48
C ASP A 108 -21.76 -9.53 46.02
N GLY A 109 -21.07 -9.53 47.15
CA GLY A 109 -20.61 -10.75 47.80
C GLY A 109 -21.71 -11.72 48.28
N ALA A 110 -22.96 -11.29 48.29
CA ALA A 110 -24.13 -12.10 48.60
C ALA A 110 -24.85 -12.59 47.32
N GLY A 111 -24.37 -12.23 46.13
CA GLY A 111 -24.97 -12.61 44.86
C GLY A 111 -26.13 -11.73 44.42
N ALA A 112 -26.40 -10.61 45.10
CA ALA A 112 -27.41 -9.65 44.66
C ALA A 112 -26.87 -8.75 43.55
N GLY A 113 -27.67 -8.50 42.50
CA GLY A 113 -27.29 -7.63 41.38
C GLY A 113 -27.13 -6.18 41.85
N ILE A 114 -25.95 -5.58 41.62
CA ILE A 114 -25.61 -4.20 41.98
C ILE A 114 -25.46 -3.27 40.79
N GLY A 115 -25.82 -3.75 39.59
CA GLY A 115 -25.74 -2.95 38.37
C GLY A 115 -25.01 -3.64 37.24
N SER A 116 -24.31 -2.88 36.44
CA SER A 116 -23.46 -3.40 35.32
C SER A 116 -22.12 -2.69 35.27
N VAL A 117 -21.07 -3.43 34.98
CA VAL A 117 -19.72 -2.92 34.77
C VAL A 117 -19.47 -2.73 33.26
N SER A 118 -18.90 -1.62 32.89
CA SER A 118 -18.43 -1.36 31.53
C SER A 118 -16.94 -1.09 31.51
N ALA A 119 -16.27 -1.49 30.43
CA ALA A 119 -14.85 -1.21 30.26
C ALA A 119 -14.56 -0.85 28.79
N TYR A 120 -13.62 0.05 28.61
CA TYR A 120 -13.07 0.33 27.30
C TYR A 120 -11.62 0.79 27.39
N ASP A 121 -10.89 0.52 26.29
CA ASP A 121 -9.57 1.05 26.02
C ASP A 121 -9.59 1.85 24.72
N ALA A 122 -8.91 2.98 24.69
CA ALA A 122 -8.81 3.82 23.50
C ALA A 122 -7.38 4.35 23.32
N ALA A 123 -6.94 4.45 22.06
CA ALA A 123 -5.69 5.11 21.72
C ALA A 123 -5.87 5.97 20.47
N ALA A 124 -5.48 7.23 20.57
CA ALA A 124 -5.42 8.16 19.44
C ALA A 124 -3.97 8.35 19.01
N TYR A 125 -3.70 8.25 17.71
CA TYR A 125 -2.37 8.30 17.11
C TYR A 125 -2.25 9.52 16.20
N LEU A 126 -1.08 10.16 16.25
CA LEU A 126 -0.63 11.15 15.27
C LEU A 126 0.77 10.75 14.82
N GLY A 127 0.96 10.53 13.54
CA GLY A 127 2.23 10.10 12.97
C GLY A 127 2.66 10.93 11.76
N TYR A 128 3.94 10.93 11.52
CA TYR A 128 4.56 11.50 10.33
C TYR A 128 5.60 10.55 9.77
N GLY A 129 5.61 10.41 8.44
CA GLY A 129 6.62 9.61 7.74
C GLY A 129 7.10 10.29 6.47
N ALA A 130 8.36 10.14 6.16
CA ALA A 130 9.00 10.72 4.98
C ALA A 130 9.94 9.73 4.31
N GLY A 131 9.99 9.80 2.97
CA GLY A 131 10.96 9.08 2.15
C GLY A 131 12.13 9.98 1.77
N LEU A 132 13.32 9.44 1.81
CA LEU A 132 14.58 10.12 1.46
C LEU A 132 15.31 9.30 0.41
N ARG A 133 15.78 9.95 -0.65
CA ARG A 133 16.72 9.37 -1.61
C ARG A 133 18.13 9.52 -1.07
N THR A 134 18.86 8.40 -0.97
CA THR A 134 20.20 8.41 -0.38
C THR A 134 21.30 8.74 -1.37
N GLY A 135 21.05 8.54 -2.67
CA GLY A 135 22.08 8.58 -3.72
C GLY A 135 23.00 7.37 -3.75
N LEU A 136 22.83 6.38 -2.85
CA LEU A 136 23.64 5.17 -2.80
C LEU A 136 23.05 4.10 -3.72
N GLY A 137 23.85 3.56 -4.65
CA GLY A 137 23.39 2.60 -5.65
C GLY A 137 22.82 1.30 -5.05
N PHE A 138 23.33 0.84 -3.91
CA PHE A 138 22.85 -0.37 -3.23
C PHE A 138 21.64 -0.13 -2.31
N LEU A 139 21.40 1.12 -1.88
CA LEU A 139 20.30 1.53 -1.02
C LEU A 139 19.73 2.87 -1.51
N PRO A 140 18.97 2.89 -2.61
CA PRO A 140 18.53 4.14 -3.23
C PRO A 140 17.56 4.94 -2.38
N ASP A 141 16.70 4.28 -1.59
CA ASP A 141 15.65 4.94 -0.83
C ASP A 141 15.58 4.42 0.60
N ILE A 142 15.34 5.31 1.54
CA ILE A 142 15.00 5.01 2.93
C ILE A 142 13.73 5.77 3.32
N ARG A 143 12.99 5.23 4.28
CA ARG A 143 11.84 5.92 4.87
C ARG A 143 12.01 5.95 6.38
N LEU A 144 11.72 7.10 6.96
CA LEU A 144 11.75 7.34 8.40
C LEU A 144 10.37 7.78 8.85
N GLY A 145 9.99 7.43 10.06
CA GLY A 145 8.73 7.87 10.63
C GLY A 145 8.71 7.83 12.14
N ALA A 146 7.86 8.65 12.69
CA ALA A 146 7.56 8.68 14.12
C ALA A 146 6.06 8.88 14.34
N ALA A 147 5.55 8.37 15.45
CA ALA A 147 4.18 8.59 15.88
C ALA A 147 4.14 8.83 17.39
N VAL A 148 3.18 9.63 17.82
CA VAL A 148 2.81 9.78 19.21
C VAL A 148 1.39 9.27 19.39
N LYS A 149 1.09 8.75 20.60
CA LYS A 149 -0.24 8.26 20.93
C LYS A 149 -0.66 8.71 22.31
N TYR A 150 -1.92 9.05 22.44
CA TYR A 150 -2.61 9.23 23.72
C TYR A 150 -3.45 8.00 23.99
N ILE A 151 -3.33 7.44 25.20
CA ILE A 151 -3.96 6.19 25.62
C ILE A 151 -4.88 6.52 26.78
N ARG A 152 -6.10 5.97 26.76
CA ARG A 152 -7.07 6.03 27.85
C ARG A 152 -7.69 4.67 28.04
N SER A 153 -7.67 4.21 29.28
CA SER A 153 -8.35 2.99 29.72
C SER A 153 -9.36 3.33 30.80
N ARG A 154 -10.51 2.70 30.76
CA ARG A 154 -11.56 2.81 31.77
C ARG A 154 -12.10 1.44 32.14
N LEU A 155 -12.20 1.21 33.44
CA LEU A 155 -12.86 0.04 34.02
C LEU A 155 -13.79 0.56 35.09
N ASP A 156 -15.08 0.51 34.79
CA ASP A 156 -16.14 1.06 35.64
C ASP A 156 -15.89 2.53 36.01
N ASP A 157 -15.70 2.87 37.27
CA ASP A 157 -15.43 4.20 37.78
C ASP A 157 -13.91 4.56 37.72
N ALA A 158 -13.02 3.58 37.62
CA ALA A 158 -11.60 3.80 37.56
C ALA A 158 -11.14 4.09 36.11
N SER A 159 -10.24 5.05 35.94
CA SER A 159 -9.65 5.34 34.64
C SER A 159 -8.17 5.70 34.76
N ALA A 160 -7.42 5.33 33.73
CA ALA A 160 -6.02 5.68 33.58
C ALA A 160 -5.76 6.29 32.21
N SER A 161 -4.81 7.20 32.13
CA SER A 161 -4.36 7.80 30.87
C SER A 161 -2.86 7.78 30.77
N GLY A 162 -2.36 7.71 29.55
CA GLY A 162 -0.94 7.71 29.27
C GLY A 162 -0.62 8.17 27.85
N TYR A 163 0.66 8.30 27.59
CA TYR A 163 1.21 8.67 26.28
C TYR A 163 2.24 7.64 25.86
N GLY A 164 2.37 7.45 24.56
CA GLY A 164 3.41 6.62 23.96
C GLY A 164 4.00 7.30 22.73
N ALA A 165 5.22 6.91 22.37
CA ALA A 165 5.85 7.31 21.12
C ALA A 165 6.43 6.09 20.41
N ASP A 166 6.31 6.06 19.10
CA ASP A 166 6.79 5.00 18.22
C ASP A 166 7.77 5.59 17.20
N ALA A 167 8.73 4.79 16.77
CA ALA A 167 9.67 5.15 15.72
C ALA A 167 9.81 4.01 14.72
N GLY A 168 10.07 4.36 13.47
CA GLY A 168 10.20 3.40 12.40
C GLY A 168 11.18 3.80 11.31
N LEU A 169 11.72 2.76 10.68
CA LEU A 169 12.63 2.85 9.55
C LEU A 169 12.23 1.77 8.53
N VAL A 170 12.23 2.12 7.24
CA VAL A 170 12.15 1.16 6.13
C VAL A 170 13.28 1.46 5.16
N LEU A 171 14.07 0.44 4.86
CA LEU A 171 15.13 0.44 3.87
C LEU A 171 14.62 -0.19 2.59
N LEU A 172 14.86 0.44 1.46
CA LEU A 172 14.48 -0.03 0.13
C LEU A 172 15.77 -0.29 -0.67
N PRO A 173 16.35 -1.51 -0.58
CA PRO A 173 17.55 -1.85 -1.34
C PRO A 173 17.34 -1.82 -2.84
N ALA A 174 18.43 -1.81 -3.62
CA ALA A 174 18.40 -1.86 -5.08
C ALA A 174 17.73 -3.14 -5.64
N LEU A 175 17.62 -4.20 -4.84
CA LEU A 175 16.88 -5.40 -5.20
C LEU A 175 15.38 -5.07 -5.26
N ARG A 176 14.86 -5.01 -6.48
CA ARG A 176 13.46 -4.64 -6.74
C ARG A 176 12.49 -5.54 -5.98
N GLY A 177 11.56 -4.92 -5.28
CA GLY A 177 10.53 -5.61 -4.50
C GLY A 177 10.93 -5.92 -3.05
N LEU A 178 12.21 -5.84 -2.67
CA LEU A 178 12.67 -6.04 -1.31
C LEU A 178 12.48 -4.77 -0.48
N SER A 179 11.97 -4.94 0.73
CA SER A 179 11.92 -3.92 1.78
C SER A 179 12.40 -4.55 3.09
N LEU A 180 13.18 -3.81 3.87
CA LEU A 180 13.61 -4.21 5.20
C LEU A 180 13.11 -3.16 6.20
N GLY A 181 12.51 -3.58 7.30
CA GLY A 181 11.88 -2.71 8.28
C GLY A 181 12.46 -2.88 9.67
N LEU A 182 12.59 -1.76 10.39
CA LEU A 182 12.82 -1.73 11.82
C LEU A 182 11.76 -0.85 12.47
N GLY A 183 11.28 -1.23 13.64
CA GLY A 183 10.29 -0.45 14.38
C GLY A 183 10.47 -0.61 15.89
N VAL A 184 10.14 0.45 16.60
CA VAL A 184 10.05 0.43 18.06
C VAL A 184 8.71 1.03 18.46
N GLU A 185 7.87 0.22 19.06
CA GLU A 185 6.60 0.65 19.66
C GLU A 185 6.82 1.00 21.14
N ASN A 186 6.14 2.04 21.59
CA ASN A 186 6.25 2.54 22.97
C ASN A 186 7.72 2.82 23.39
N LEU A 187 8.54 3.37 22.46
CA LEU A 187 9.92 3.79 22.74
C LEU A 187 9.98 4.72 23.96
N LEU A 188 9.03 5.65 24.04
CA LEU A 188 8.74 6.47 25.20
C LEU A 188 7.31 6.15 25.64
N GLY A 189 7.12 5.71 26.88
CA GLY A 189 5.81 5.40 27.45
C GLY A 189 5.66 6.01 28.81
N SER A 190 4.57 6.76 29.05
CA SER A 190 4.24 7.27 30.37
C SER A 190 3.64 6.17 31.25
N ARG A 191 3.75 6.32 32.55
CA ARG A 191 3.07 5.46 33.51
C ARG A 191 1.56 5.75 33.49
N MET A 192 0.75 4.72 33.50
CA MET A 192 -0.69 4.76 33.61
C MET A 192 -1.08 4.21 34.99
N GLU A 193 -1.81 4.98 35.75
CA GLU A 193 -2.21 4.65 37.12
C GLU A 193 -3.73 4.67 37.23
N TYR A 194 -4.33 3.57 37.70
CA TYR A 194 -5.78 3.48 37.91
C TYR A 194 -6.16 3.93 39.31
N ILE A 195 -5.46 3.43 40.33
CA ILE A 195 -5.67 3.77 41.74
C ILE A 195 -4.29 4.07 42.36
N ASP A 196 -3.57 3.05 42.83
CA ASP A 196 -2.30 3.20 43.54
C ASP A 196 -1.12 2.63 42.77
N ALA A 197 -1.36 1.66 41.88
CA ALA A 197 -0.33 1.01 41.11
C ALA A 197 -0.38 1.44 39.65
N GLY A 198 0.77 1.77 39.11
CA GLY A 198 0.87 2.17 37.71
C GLY A 198 1.86 1.32 36.93
N ALA A 199 1.55 1.11 35.66
CA ALA A 199 2.39 0.40 34.71
C ALA A 199 2.56 1.21 33.41
N ARG A 200 3.60 0.86 32.63
CA ARG A 200 3.81 1.47 31.29
C ARG A 200 3.34 0.52 30.21
N PRO A 201 2.91 1.04 29.04
CA PRO A 201 2.75 0.19 27.87
C PRO A 201 4.05 -0.54 27.53
N ALA A 202 3.95 -1.83 27.18
CA ALA A 202 5.10 -2.65 26.84
C ALA A 202 5.85 -2.07 25.65
N ARG A 203 7.16 -1.88 25.78
CA ARG A 203 8.02 -1.56 24.64
C ARG A 203 8.18 -2.81 23.78
N LYS A 204 8.11 -2.65 22.45
CA LYS A 204 8.32 -3.74 21.50
C LYS A 204 9.25 -3.29 20.39
N VAL A 205 10.34 -4.00 20.21
CA VAL A 205 11.26 -3.84 19.07
C VAL A 205 10.86 -4.84 17.98
N LYS A 206 10.86 -4.41 16.73
CA LYS A 206 10.49 -5.23 15.59
C LYS A 206 11.53 -5.12 14.49
N ALA A 207 11.82 -6.24 13.84
CA ALA A 207 12.60 -6.30 12.61
C ALA A 207 11.86 -7.13 11.58
N GLY A 208 11.70 -6.63 10.38
CA GLY A 208 10.91 -7.29 9.35
C GLY A 208 11.51 -7.19 7.96
N ALA A 209 11.06 -8.09 7.10
CA ALA A 209 11.35 -8.09 5.69
C ALA A 209 10.06 -8.29 4.89
N ALA A 210 9.97 -7.66 3.74
CA ALA A 210 8.89 -7.84 2.79
C ALA A 210 9.46 -7.97 1.38
N TYR A 211 8.88 -8.86 0.59
CA TYR A 211 9.25 -9.04 -0.81
C TYR A 211 8.02 -9.04 -1.70
N LEU A 212 7.92 -8.05 -2.58
CA LEU A 212 6.85 -7.90 -3.54
C LEU A 212 7.28 -8.41 -4.92
N LEU A 213 6.74 -9.55 -5.31
CA LEU A 213 6.90 -10.13 -6.64
C LEU A 213 5.74 -9.68 -7.52
N ARG A 214 6.05 -8.93 -8.58
CA ARG A 214 5.05 -8.48 -9.57
C ARG A 214 5.23 -9.29 -10.86
N ARG A 215 4.24 -10.15 -11.16
CA ARG A 215 4.11 -10.86 -12.45
C ARG A 215 2.66 -10.75 -12.87
N LEU A 216 2.36 -9.90 -13.83
CA LEU A 216 0.99 -9.78 -14.34
C LEU A 216 0.50 -11.13 -14.89
N PRO A 217 -0.73 -11.53 -14.60
CA PRO A 217 -1.80 -10.81 -13.85
C PRO A 217 -1.79 -11.01 -12.33
N ILE A 218 -0.74 -11.63 -11.78
CA ILE A 218 -0.62 -11.98 -10.36
C ILE A 218 0.50 -11.16 -9.72
N SER A 219 0.27 -10.64 -8.54
CA SER A 219 1.34 -10.15 -7.67
C SER A 219 1.31 -10.89 -6.34
N ALA A 220 2.48 -11.21 -5.79
CA ALA A 220 2.62 -11.86 -4.50
C ALA A 220 3.47 -10.99 -3.56
N LEU A 221 2.95 -10.71 -2.37
CA LEU A 221 3.68 -10.06 -1.29
C LEU A 221 3.96 -11.13 -0.22
N LEU A 222 5.23 -11.30 0.12
CA LEU A 222 5.69 -12.11 1.25
C LEU A 222 6.16 -11.18 2.34
N THR A 223 5.76 -11.43 3.60
CA THR A 223 6.17 -10.64 4.76
C THR A 223 6.61 -11.53 5.91
N ALA A 224 7.59 -11.07 6.68
CA ALA A 224 8.03 -11.74 7.90
C ALA A 224 8.56 -10.69 8.90
N ASP A 225 8.15 -10.80 10.17
CA ASP A 225 8.55 -9.93 11.26
C ASP A 225 9.03 -10.74 12.46
N PHE A 226 10.18 -10.39 13.01
CA PHE A 226 10.61 -10.80 14.35
C PHE A 226 10.20 -9.72 15.35
N ASN A 227 9.52 -10.12 16.41
CA ASN A 227 8.97 -9.26 17.43
C ASN A 227 9.63 -9.56 18.78
N PHE A 228 10.09 -8.52 19.47
CA PHE A 228 10.79 -8.57 20.75
C PHE A 228 10.06 -7.68 21.77
N PRO A 229 8.92 -8.14 22.35
CA PRO A 229 8.26 -7.42 23.42
C PRO A 229 9.07 -7.53 24.73
N GLU A 230 9.04 -6.47 25.56
CA GLU A 230 9.76 -6.51 26.84
C GLU A 230 9.02 -7.32 27.92
N ASP A 231 7.75 -7.60 27.75
CA ASP A 231 6.86 -8.26 28.71
C ASP A 231 6.40 -9.66 28.28
N GLY A 232 7.02 -10.23 27.27
CA GLY A 232 6.69 -11.57 26.76
C GLY A 232 7.83 -12.21 25.98
N GLY A 233 7.60 -13.44 25.53
CA GLY A 233 8.54 -14.14 24.66
C GLY A 233 8.64 -13.52 23.27
N SER A 234 9.82 -13.56 22.66
CA SER A 234 10.01 -13.17 21.27
C SER A 234 9.22 -14.09 20.33
N TYR A 235 8.64 -13.54 19.26
CA TYR A 235 7.84 -14.32 18.35
C TYR A 235 8.01 -13.88 16.88
N LEU A 236 7.69 -14.80 15.97
CA LEU A 236 7.71 -14.63 14.52
C LEU A 236 6.28 -14.43 14.02
N SER A 237 6.10 -13.46 13.14
CA SER A 237 4.90 -13.31 12.31
C SER A 237 5.29 -13.44 10.85
N ALA A 238 4.45 -14.08 10.02
CA ALA A 238 4.68 -14.19 8.59
C ALA A 238 3.35 -14.10 7.83
N GLY A 239 3.40 -13.62 6.59
CA GLY A 239 2.22 -13.48 5.76
C GLY A 239 2.52 -13.58 4.27
N ILE A 240 1.50 -14.03 3.52
CA ILE A 240 1.47 -14.02 2.07
C ILE A 240 0.17 -13.39 1.57
N GLU A 241 0.30 -12.49 0.61
CA GLU A 241 -0.84 -11.90 -0.11
C GLU A 241 -0.66 -12.13 -1.60
N ASN A 242 -1.60 -12.81 -2.23
CA ASN A 242 -1.66 -12.96 -3.67
C ASN A 242 -2.79 -12.08 -4.21
N THR A 243 -2.45 -11.12 -5.05
CA THR A 243 -3.43 -10.26 -5.72
C THR A 243 -3.57 -10.67 -7.17
N LEU A 244 -4.81 -11.02 -7.54
CA LEU A 244 -5.19 -11.47 -8.88
C LEU A 244 -5.85 -10.31 -9.62
N TYR A 245 -5.36 -10.01 -10.83
CA TYR A 245 -5.89 -8.97 -11.72
C TYR A 245 -6.02 -7.58 -11.06
N GLY A 246 -5.26 -7.34 -9.96
CA GLY A 246 -5.38 -6.11 -9.19
C GLY A 246 -6.71 -5.91 -8.44
N ALA A 247 -7.59 -6.91 -8.45
CA ALA A 247 -8.95 -6.82 -7.89
C ALA A 247 -9.18 -7.73 -6.69
N LEU A 248 -8.76 -8.98 -6.76
CA LEU A 248 -8.99 -9.98 -5.71
C LEU A 248 -7.67 -10.29 -4.99
N ALA A 249 -7.62 -10.08 -3.69
CA ALA A 249 -6.49 -10.46 -2.84
C ALA A 249 -6.85 -11.65 -1.96
N LEU A 250 -6.01 -12.69 -2.01
CA LEU A 250 -6.05 -13.87 -1.13
C LEU A 250 -4.89 -13.77 -0.17
N ARG A 251 -5.15 -13.94 1.13
CA ARG A 251 -4.16 -13.77 2.19
C ARG A 251 -4.13 -14.94 3.14
N ALA A 252 -2.93 -15.28 3.58
CA ALA A 252 -2.72 -16.18 4.69
C ALA A 252 -1.59 -15.64 5.56
N GLY A 253 -1.72 -15.78 6.87
CA GLY A 253 -0.74 -15.34 7.84
C GLY A 253 -0.61 -16.32 8.98
N TYR A 254 0.51 -16.22 9.66
CA TYR A 254 0.82 -17.03 10.84
C TYR A 254 1.59 -16.20 11.86
N THR A 255 1.22 -16.32 13.14
CA THR A 255 1.94 -15.73 14.26
C THR A 255 2.32 -16.82 15.23
N ALA A 256 3.63 -17.05 15.40
CA ALA A 256 4.18 -18.04 16.33
C ALA A 256 4.56 -17.38 17.64
N PHE A 257 4.15 -17.98 18.76
CA PHE A 257 4.54 -17.58 20.12
C PHE A 257 4.09 -16.18 20.57
N GLY A 258 2.98 -15.65 20.03
CA GLY A 258 2.39 -14.39 20.51
C GLY A 258 1.48 -14.60 21.73
N ASP A 259 1.47 -13.65 22.65
CA ASP A 259 0.67 -13.71 23.88
C ASP A 259 -0.85 -13.64 23.60
N VAL A 260 -1.25 -13.04 22.48
CA VAL A 260 -2.67 -12.72 22.21
C VAL A 260 -3.24 -13.54 21.06
N SER A 261 -2.40 -14.04 20.16
CA SER A 261 -2.85 -14.82 19.00
C SER A 261 -1.70 -15.66 18.48
N ASN A 262 -1.76 -16.94 18.74
CA ASN A 262 -0.93 -17.93 18.11
C ASN A 262 -1.75 -18.65 17.08
N GLY A 263 -1.45 -18.49 15.82
CA GLY A 263 -2.17 -19.29 14.86
C GLY A 263 -2.26 -18.74 13.46
N LEU A 264 -3.00 -19.48 12.70
CA LEU A 264 -3.28 -19.17 11.31
C LEU A 264 -4.32 -18.06 11.21
N SER A 265 -4.09 -17.15 10.30
CA SER A 265 -5.06 -16.17 9.84
C SER A 265 -5.25 -16.26 8.33
N PHE A 266 -6.44 -15.97 7.87
CA PHE A 266 -6.79 -15.96 6.45
C PHE A 266 -7.54 -14.69 6.11
N GLY A 267 -7.50 -14.27 4.85
CA GLY A 267 -8.22 -13.08 4.44
C GLY A 267 -8.53 -13.02 2.96
N LEU A 268 -9.53 -12.23 2.68
CA LEU A 268 -9.96 -11.87 1.34
C LEU A 268 -9.98 -10.35 1.22
N GLY A 269 -9.58 -9.83 0.06
CA GLY A 269 -9.69 -8.41 -0.28
C GLY A 269 -10.31 -8.26 -1.65
N LEU A 270 -11.22 -7.30 -1.80
CA LEU A 270 -11.85 -6.97 -3.06
C LEU A 270 -11.65 -5.48 -3.34
N ALA A 271 -10.86 -5.16 -4.37
CA ALA A 271 -10.74 -3.81 -4.88
C ALA A 271 -11.87 -3.55 -5.88
N LEU A 272 -12.68 -2.54 -5.60
CA LEU A 272 -13.78 -2.16 -6.47
C LEU A 272 -13.28 -1.28 -7.62
N PRO A 273 -13.82 -1.44 -8.85
CA PRO A 273 -13.42 -0.63 -9.99
C PRO A 273 -13.71 0.87 -9.75
N ARG A 274 -12.77 1.72 -10.14
CA ARG A 274 -12.85 3.19 -9.98
C ARG A 274 -14.15 3.81 -10.48
N ARG A 275 -14.75 3.25 -11.54
CA ARG A 275 -15.99 3.76 -12.14
C ARG A 275 -17.20 3.72 -11.20
N TYR A 276 -17.15 2.89 -10.15
CA TYR A 276 -18.27 2.73 -9.22
C TYR A 276 -18.07 3.44 -7.88
N ALA A 277 -16.84 3.47 -7.37
CA ALA A 277 -16.62 3.90 -6.00
C ALA A 277 -15.22 4.51 -5.76
N GLY A 278 -14.48 4.92 -6.79
CA GLY A 278 -13.09 5.30 -6.66
C GLY A 278 -12.20 4.10 -6.33
N ASP A 279 -11.07 4.33 -5.66
CA ASP A 279 -10.17 3.26 -5.21
C ASP A 279 -10.65 2.74 -3.84
N MET A 280 -11.73 1.99 -3.81
CA MET A 280 -12.27 1.39 -2.58
C MET A 280 -11.87 -0.07 -2.48
N THR A 281 -11.47 -0.51 -1.30
CA THR A 281 -11.15 -1.91 -1.00
C THR A 281 -11.98 -2.39 0.17
N LEU A 282 -12.62 -3.54 0.01
CA LEU A 282 -13.28 -4.28 1.07
C LEU A 282 -12.38 -5.44 1.49
N ASP A 283 -12.12 -5.57 2.77
CA ASP A 283 -11.26 -6.60 3.33
C ASP A 283 -12.00 -7.40 4.40
N TYR A 284 -11.74 -8.69 4.44
CA TYR A 284 -12.21 -9.58 5.47
C TYR A 284 -11.02 -10.40 5.98
N SER A 285 -10.96 -10.63 7.29
CA SER A 285 -10.03 -11.60 7.86
C SER A 285 -10.70 -12.49 8.91
N TYR A 286 -10.22 -13.71 8.95
CA TYR A 286 -10.52 -14.73 9.93
C TYR A 286 -9.22 -15.10 10.64
N GLY A 287 -9.28 -15.19 11.96
CA GLY A 287 -8.17 -15.63 12.81
C GLY A 287 -8.68 -16.58 13.89
N SER A 288 -7.84 -17.54 14.26
CA SER A 288 -8.11 -18.41 15.40
C SER A 288 -7.36 -17.94 16.62
N THR A 289 -8.04 -17.91 17.78
CA THR A 289 -7.45 -17.65 19.09
C THR A 289 -7.49 -18.90 19.96
N TYR A 290 -7.38 -20.08 19.34
CA TYR A 290 -7.48 -21.39 19.99
C TYR A 290 -8.75 -21.55 20.85
N ASP A 291 -8.60 -21.83 22.14
CA ASP A 291 -9.70 -22.10 23.05
C ASP A 291 -10.65 -20.92 23.30
N LEU A 292 -10.21 -19.69 22.96
CA LEU A 292 -11.01 -18.48 23.11
C LEU A 292 -12.00 -18.25 21.95
N GLY A 293 -11.86 -19.02 20.86
CA GLY A 293 -12.76 -18.97 19.70
C GLY A 293 -12.14 -18.29 18.47
N ASN A 294 -12.99 -17.83 17.58
CA ASN A 294 -12.59 -17.26 16.30
C ASN A 294 -12.85 -15.75 16.28
N VAL A 295 -12.02 -15.07 15.52
CA VAL A 295 -12.07 -13.62 15.36
C VAL A 295 -12.38 -13.29 13.91
N HIS A 296 -13.38 -12.45 13.70
CA HIS A 296 -13.81 -11.98 12.39
C HIS A 296 -13.57 -10.47 12.31
N LYS A 297 -12.86 -10.03 11.30
CA LYS A 297 -12.58 -8.62 11.08
C LYS A 297 -13.00 -8.19 9.68
N PHE A 298 -13.71 -7.08 9.60
CA PHE A 298 -14.15 -6.45 8.37
C PHE A 298 -13.40 -5.12 8.21
N GLY A 299 -12.96 -4.83 7.01
CA GLY A 299 -12.24 -3.60 6.69
C GLY A 299 -12.80 -2.92 5.46
N LEU A 300 -12.77 -1.61 5.47
CA LEU A 300 -13.07 -0.74 4.34
C LEU A 300 -11.95 0.28 4.22
N SER A 301 -11.36 0.39 3.05
CA SER A 301 -10.37 1.41 2.74
C SER A 301 -10.79 2.20 1.51
N TYR A 302 -10.54 3.50 1.52
CA TYR A 302 -10.82 4.38 0.41
C TYR A 302 -9.61 5.27 0.14
N ARG A 303 -9.11 5.21 -1.11
CA ARG A 303 -8.07 6.10 -1.60
C ARG A 303 -8.68 7.14 -2.50
N PHE A 304 -8.52 8.40 -2.11
CA PHE A 304 -8.99 9.52 -2.92
C PHE A 304 -8.16 9.65 -4.20
N ALA A 305 -8.76 10.20 -5.25
CA ALA A 305 -8.01 10.60 -6.43
C ALA A 305 -6.89 11.56 -6.01
N ARG A 306 -5.72 11.48 -6.64
CA ARG A 306 -4.69 12.50 -6.42
C ARG A 306 -5.34 13.86 -6.65
N VAL A 307 -5.33 14.70 -5.64
CA VAL A 307 -5.54 16.12 -5.85
C VAL A 307 -4.33 16.55 -6.69
N SER A 308 -4.55 16.78 -7.98
CA SER A 308 -3.58 17.49 -8.80
C SER A 308 -3.56 18.92 -8.24
N GLY A 309 -2.75 19.13 -7.20
CA GLY A 309 -2.39 20.46 -6.80
C GLY A 309 -1.77 21.14 -8.03
N PRO A 310 -1.90 22.46 -8.19
CA PRO A 310 -1.16 23.15 -9.23
C PRO A 310 0.29 22.67 -9.15
N ALA A 311 0.85 22.26 -10.27
CA ALA A 311 2.27 21.89 -10.37
C ALA A 311 3.03 22.95 -9.57
N PRO A 312 3.94 22.60 -8.65
CA PRO A 312 4.67 23.60 -7.89
C PRO A 312 5.19 24.60 -8.91
N ALA A 313 4.73 25.83 -8.81
CA ALA A 313 5.23 26.92 -9.63
C ALA A 313 6.75 26.81 -9.48
N GLN A 314 7.44 26.55 -10.57
CA GLN A 314 8.88 26.60 -10.61
C GLN A 314 9.20 27.93 -9.93
N ALA A 315 9.91 27.89 -8.80
CA ALA A 315 10.30 29.08 -8.10
C ALA A 315 11.02 29.93 -9.15
N GLU A 316 10.35 31.01 -9.55
CA GLU A 316 10.91 32.00 -10.44
C GLU A 316 12.17 32.51 -9.74
N ALA A 317 13.32 32.07 -10.25
CA ALA A 317 14.60 32.49 -9.72
C ALA A 317 14.64 34.02 -9.81
N ALA A 318 14.81 34.68 -8.66
CA ALA A 318 15.01 36.11 -8.62
C ALA A 318 16.07 36.53 -9.66
N PRO A 319 15.88 37.62 -10.39
CA PRO A 319 16.79 38.01 -11.45
C PRO A 319 18.20 38.26 -10.91
N ALA A 320 19.11 37.33 -11.18
CA ALA A 320 20.54 37.57 -10.97
C ALA A 320 21.01 38.55 -12.04
N ALA A 321 21.76 39.56 -11.59
CA ALA A 321 22.31 40.64 -12.39
C ALA A 321 23.00 40.12 -13.66
N ALA A 322 22.73 40.81 -14.77
CA ALA A 322 23.24 40.55 -16.10
C ALA A 322 24.77 40.41 -16.14
N SER A 323 25.26 39.24 -16.48
CA SER A 323 26.58 38.99 -17.06
C SER A 323 26.42 38.48 -18.47
N ALA A 324 27.30 38.94 -19.35
CA ALA A 324 27.27 38.77 -20.81
C ALA A 324 27.04 37.34 -21.34
N PRO A 325 26.44 37.17 -22.52
CA PRO A 325 26.03 35.85 -23.01
C PRO A 325 27.23 34.99 -23.40
N ALA A 326 27.36 33.86 -22.69
CA ALA A 326 28.18 32.76 -23.15
C ALA A 326 27.48 32.01 -24.31
N PRO A 327 28.17 31.39 -25.25
CA PRO A 327 27.55 30.72 -26.39
C PRO A 327 26.63 29.60 -25.91
N VAL A 328 25.41 29.57 -26.46
CA VAL A 328 24.37 28.56 -26.20
C VAL A 328 24.96 27.20 -26.60
N PRO A 329 25.10 26.21 -25.66
CA PRO A 329 25.40 24.86 -26.06
C PRO A 329 24.16 24.28 -26.76
N GLU A 330 24.34 23.69 -27.93
CA GLU A 330 23.32 22.84 -28.56
C GLU A 330 22.77 21.84 -27.55
N PRO A 331 21.44 21.58 -27.54
CA PRO A 331 20.86 20.60 -26.63
C PRO A 331 21.49 19.23 -26.91
N ALA A 332 22.22 18.70 -25.92
CA ALA A 332 22.76 17.36 -25.95
C ALA A 332 21.61 16.38 -26.15
N GLU A 333 21.62 15.63 -27.24
CA GLU A 333 20.67 14.55 -27.49
C GLU A 333 20.71 13.56 -26.30
N PRO A 334 19.56 13.13 -25.75
CA PRO A 334 19.55 12.16 -24.68
C PRO A 334 20.17 10.86 -25.17
N ARG A 335 21.30 10.47 -24.60
CA ARG A 335 22.00 9.22 -24.95
C ARG A 335 21.08 7.99 -24.77
N ASP A 336 20.03 8.11 -23.98
CA ASP A 336 19.07 7.04 -23.68
C ASP A 336 18.09 6.75 -24.83
N PHE A 337 17.75 7.73 -25.68
CA PHE A 337 16.79 7.55 -26.79
C PHE A 337 17.38 6.65 -27.88
N ASN A 338 18.63 6.88 -28.30
CA ASN A 338 19.29 6.10 -29.36
C ASN A 338 19.54 4.64 -28.91
N LEU A 339 19.92 4.41 -27.65
CA LEU A 339 20.05 3.06 -27.09
C LEU A 339 18.71 2.34 -27.04
N SER A 340 17.64 3.06 -26.72
CA SER A 340 16.29 2.50 -26.73
C SER A 340 15.80 2.21 -28.14
N LEU A 341 16.18 2.98 -29.15
CA LEU A 341 15.88 2.67 -30.54
C LEU A 341 16.58 1.40 -31.02
N GLU A 342 17.86 1.20 -30.69
CA GLU A 342 18.55 -0.06 -31.01
C GLU A 342 17.86 -1.27 -30.40
N ALA A 343 17.40 -1.16 -29.14
CA ALA A 343 16.63 -2.23 -28.47
C ALA A 343 15.24 -2.41 -29.09
N LEU A 344 14.57 -1.33 -29.52
CA LEU A 344 13.26 -1.35 -30.16
C LEU A 344 13.25 -2.16 -31.46
N TYR A 345 14.33 -2.06 -32.25
CA TYR A 345 14.51 -2.80 -33.52
C TYR A 345 15.36 -4.07 -33.34
N GLY A 346 15.71 -4.41 -32.09
CA GLY A 346 16.50 -5.59 -31.74
C GLY A 346 15.75 -6.92 -31.92
N PRO A 347 16.48 -8.03 -31.87
CA PRO A 347 15.90 -9.36 -32.04
C PRO A 347 15.15 -9.89 -30.80
N ASP A 348 15.31 -9.25 -29.64
CA ASP A 348 14.66 -9.65 -28.40
C ASP A 348 13.31 -8.92 -28.21
N PRO A 349 12.17 -9.62 -28.30
CA PRO A 349 10.85 -9.01 -28.18
C PRO A 349 10.59 -8.36 -26.79
N ALA A 350 11.20 -8.90 -25.73
CA ALA A 350 11.03 -8.35 -24.38
C ALA A 350 11.79 -7.03 -24.24
N ALA A 351 13.00 -6.96 -24.77
CA ALA A 351 13.80 -5.72 -24.81
C ALA A 351 13.13 -4.66 -25.70
N ALA A 352 12.59 -5.05 -26.85
CA ALA A 352 11.86 -4.16 -27.75
C ALA A 352 10.59 -3.56 -27.08
N MET A 353 9.85 -4.36 -26.34
CA MET A 353 8.67 -3.91 -25.59
C MET A 353 9.07 -2.90 -24.50
N ALA A 354 10.10 -3.20 -23.72
CA ALA A 354 10.60 -2.31 -22.68
C ALA A 354 11.13 -0.98 -23.27
N ALA A 355 11.80 -1.05 -24.42
CA ALA A 355 12.27 0.13 -25.14
C ALA A 355 11.12 1.00 -25.67
N ALA A 356 10.07 0.38 -26.24
CA ALA A 356 8.86 1.11 -26.66
C ALA A 356 8.19 1.87 -25.51
N GLU A 357 8.10 1.24 -24.35
CA GLU A 357 7.56 1.89 -23.15
C GLU A 357 8.44 3.05 -22.65
N ALA A 358 9.77 2.89 -22.72
CA ALA A 358 10.73 3.89 -22.27
C ALA A 358 10.66 5.18 -23.11
N ILE A 359 10.54 5.05 -24.44
CA ILE A 359 10.53 6.19 -25.36
C ILE A 359 9.12 6.73 -25.67
N ALA A 360 8.06 6.11 -25.16
CA ALA A 360 6.67 6.48 -25.48
C ALA A 360 6.30 7.94 -25.16
N GLY A 361 7.05 8.59 -24.26
CA GLY A 361 6.88 10.01 -23.93
C GLY A 361 7.57 10.97 -24.88
N GLU A 362 8.44 10.48 -25.77
CA GLU A 362 9.22 11.30 -26.68
C GLU A 362 8.43 11.61 -27.98
N PRO A 363 8.36 12.87 -28.43
CA PRO A 363 7.61 13.24 -29.65
C PRO A 363 8.06 12.50 -30.90
N ARG A 364 9.36 12.16 -31.00
CA ARG A 364 9.95 11.43 -32.14
C ARG A 364 9.58 9.94 -32.14
N ALA A 365 9.16 9.36 -31.02
CA ALA A 365 8.84 7.94 -30.91
C ALA A 365 7.63 7.54 -31.75
N LEU A 366 6.68 8.45 -31.99
CA LEU A 366 5.48 8.18 -32.77
C LEU A 366 5.81 7.70 -34.20
N GLU A 367 6.80 8.29 -34.86
CA GLU A 367 7.21 7.92 -36.22
C GLU A 367 7.74 6.48 -36.26
N HIS A 368 8.50 6.08 -35.24
CA HIS A 368 9.01 4.71 -35.09
C HIS A 368 7.86 3.72 -34.82
N PHE A 369 6.90 4.07 -33.96
CA PHE A 369 5.74 3.21 -33.72
C PHE A 369 4.86 3.07 -34.96
N SER A 370 4.61 4.14 -35.73
CA SER A 370 3.89 4.07 -37.01
C SER A 370 4.62 3.17 -38.03
N ALA A 371 5.95 3.24 -38.09
CA ALA A 371 6.74 2.35 -38.95
C ALA A 371 6.64 0.88 -38.51
N LEU A 372 6.70 0.60 -37.22
CA LEU A 372 6.56 -0.75 -36.68
C LEU A 372 5.16 -1.34 -36.86
N LEU A 373 4.09 -0.53 -36.84
CA LEU A 373 2.71 -0.99 -37.17
C LEU A 373 2.60 -1.50 -38.60
N SER A 374 3.43 -1.00 -39.51
CA SER A 374 3.45 -1.43 -40.92
C SER A 374 4.36 -2.67 -41.15
N SER A 375 4.96 -3.23 -40.10
CA SER A 375 5.86 -4.37 -40.21
C SER A 375 5.12 -5.67 -40.53
N GLY A 376 5.77 -6.54 -41.32
CA GLY A 376 5.29 -7.89 -41.56
C GLY A 376 5.34 -8.82 -40.33
N LYS A 377 6.05 -8.43 -39.25
CA LYS A 377 6.21 -9.23 -38.03
C LYS A 377 5.17 -8.82 -36.97
N THR A 378 4.35 -9.73 -36.53
CA THR A 378 3.30 -9.52 -35.53
C THR A 378 3.85 -8.96 -34.21
N GLU A 379 5.02 -9.45 -33.78
CA GLU A 379 5.69 -8.99 -32.55
C GLU A 379 6.02 -7.50 -32.58
N TRP A 380 6.49 -7.02 -33.72
CA TRP A 380 6.82 -5.59 -33.88
C TRP A 380 5.57 -4.71 -33.89
N ARG A 381 4.46 -5.19 -34.52
CA ARG A 381 3.19 -4.47 -34.47
C ARG A 381 2.60 -4.43 -33.07
N ARG A 382 2.74 -5.51 -32.27
CA ARG A 382 2.37 -5.52 -30.84
C ARG A 382 3.21 -4.55 -30.03
N THR A 383 4.51 -4.50 -30.24
CA THR A 383 5.43 -3.55 -29.59
C THR A 383 5.03 -2.11 -29.89
N ALA A 384 4.66 -1.80 -31.13
CA ALA A 384 4.18 -0.48 -31.53
C ALA A 384 2.89 -0.09 -30.79
N VAL A 385 1.92 -1.02 -30.68
CA VAL A 385 0.68 -0.80 -29.93
C VAL A 385 0.96 -0.50 -28.46
N ALA A 386 1.90 -1.22 -27.84
CA ALA A 386 2.27 -0.98 -26.44
C ALA A 386 2.92 0.41 -26.24
N GLY A 387 3.78 0.84 -27.15
CA GLY A 387 4.35 2.19 -27.14
C GLY A 387 3.29 3.28 -27.33
N LEU A 388 2.40 3.11 -28.30
CA LEU A 388 1.29 4.03 -28.57
C LEU A 388 0.30 4.12 -27.40
N ALA A 389 0.07 3.01 -26.68
CA ALA A 389 -0.78 2.99 -25.49
C ALA A 389 -0.29 3.95 -24.40
N ARG A 390 1.00 4.12 -24.28
CA ARG A 390 1.66 5.01 -23.30
C ARG A 390 2.00 6.40 -23.84
N SER A 391 1.93 6.57 -25.15
CA SER A 391 2.23 7.85 -25.79
C SER A 391 1.24 8.94 -25.40
N ARG A 392 1.77 10.14 -25.14
CA ARG A 392 1.00 11.36 -24.90
C ARG A 392 0.84 12.21 -26.16
N ASP A 393 1.38 11.77 -27.28
CA ASP A 393 1.23 12.46 -28.56
C ASP A 393 -0.26 12.46 -28.97
N PRO A 394 -0.86 13.60 -29.32
CA PRO A 394 -2.25 13.69 -29.70
C PRO A 394 -2.60 12.89 -30.98
N ARG A 395 -1.60 12.49 -31.77
CA ARG A 395 -1.75 11.65 -32.97
C ARG A 395 -1.78 10.16 -32.66
N ALA A 396 -1.34 9.72 -31.46
CA ALA A 396 -1.28 8.30 -31.10
C ALA A 396 -2.65 7.58 -31.19
N PRO A 397 -3.80 8.16 -30.80
CA PRO A 397 -5.10 7.51 -30.98
C PRO A 397 -5.43 7.21 -32.44
N ALA A 398 -5.04 8.05 -33.38
CA ALA A 398 -5.28 7.81 -34.80
C ALA A 398 -4.48 6.59 -35.32
N GLU A 399 -3.26 6.38 -34.83
CA GLU A 399 -2.46 5.20 -35.16
C GLU A 399 -3.05 3.92 -34.52
N LEU A 400 -3.57 4.00 -33.28
CA LEU A 400 -4.26 2.89 -32.65
C LEU A 400 -5.56 2.51 -33.39
N ILE A 401 -6.31 3.48 -33.90
CA ILE A 401 -7.51 3.23 -34.73
C ILE A 401 -7.15 2.45 -36.01
N LYS A 402 -6.02 2.74 -36.65
CA LYS A 402 -5.52 1.94 -37.78
C LYS A 402 -5.23 0.49 -37.37
N ALA A 403 -4.64 0.29 -36.21
CA ALA A 403 -4.28 -1.03 -35.69
C ALA A 403 -5.52 -1.89 -35.29
N LEU A 404 -6.72 -1.31 -35.17
CA LEU A 404 -7.96 -2.07 -34.98
C LEU A 404 -8.28 -2.98 -36.18
N GLY A 405 -7.74 -2.71 -37.38
CA GLY A 405 -7.88 -3.51 -38.57
C GLY A 405 -6.72 -4.47 -38.84
N ASP A 406 -5.86 -4.73 -37.87
CA ASP A 406 -4.70 -5.64 -38.00
C ASP A 406 -5.14 -7.08 -38.38
N PRO A 407 -4.41 -7.80 -39.24
CA PRO A 407 -4.70 -9.18 -39.57
C PRO A 407 -4.71 -10.09 -38.31
N GLU A 408 -3.88 -9.80 -37.30
CA GLU A 408 -3.76 -10.62 -36.11
C GLU A 408 -4.75 -10.23 -35.01
N PRO A 409 -5.56 -11.17 -34.49
CA PRO A 409 -6.53 -10.89 -33.43
C PRO A 409 -5.91 -10.28 -32.17
N GLU A 410 -4.70 -10.69 -31.79
CA GLU A 410 -4.02 -10.19 -30.60
C GLU A 410 -3.64 -8.70 -30.73
N VAL A 411 -3.27 -8.26 -31.93
CA VAL A 411 -2.93 -6.85 -32.19
C VAL A 411 -4.20 -6.01 -32.18
N ARG A 412 -5.30 -6.50 -32.77
CA ARG A 412 -6.60 -5.80 -32.75
C ARG A 412 -7.11 -5.61 -31.32
N ALA A 413 -7.09 -6.68 -30.51
CA ALA A 413 -7.51 -6.62 -29.12
C ALA A 413 -6.64 -5.64 -28.30
N ALA A 414 -5.33 -5.71 -28.46
CA ALA A 414 -4.40 -4.80 -27.78
C ALA A 414 -4.64 -3.33 -28.19
N ALA A 415 -4.89 -3.05 -29.48
CA ALA A 415 -5.16 -1.70 -29.97
C ALA A 415 -6.46 -1.12 -29.41
N ALA A 416 -7.51 -1.95 -29.30
CA ALA A 416 -8.78 -1.54 -28.71
C ALA A 416 -8.62 -1.16 -27.22
N LEU A 417 -7.95 -2.00 -26.44
CA LEU A 417 -7.66 -1.74 -25.03
C LEU A 417 -6.74 -0.52 -24.83
N ALA A 418 -5.79 -0.31 -25.77
CA ALA A 418 -4.86 0.81 -25.74
C ALA A 418 -5.53 2.16 -26.00
N LEU A 419 -6.67 2.20 -26.69
CA LEU A 419 -7.45 3.42 -26.89
C LEU A 419 -7.95 4.00 -25.56
N ASP A 420 -8.39 3.16 -24.64
CA ASP A 420 -8.79 3.55 -23.26
C ASP A 420 -9.63 4.84 -23.18
N GLY A 421 -10.66 4.94 -24.04
CA GLY A 421 -11.51 6.14 -24.18
C GLY A 421 -10.90 7.28 -25.01
N ARG A 422 -9.64 7.15 -25.47
CA ARG A 422 -9.02 8.12 -26.38
C ARG A 422 -9.53 7.93 -27.82
N GLY A 423 -9.45 8.97 -28.63
CA GLY A 423 -9.90 8.92 -30.03
C GLY A 423 -11.35 9.33 -30.26
N GLY A 424 -12.17 9.51 -29.19
CA GLY A 424 -13.50 10.06 -29.27
C GLY A 424 -14.43 9.34 -30.26
N ALA A 425 -15.26 10.11 -31.00
CA ALA A 425 -16.24 9.58 -31.95
C ALA A 425 -15.63 8.71 -33.06
N ALA A 426 -14.45 9.06 -33.55
CA ALA A 426 -13.78 8.31 -34.63
C ALA A 426 -13.40 6.90 -34.19
N ALA A 427 -12.92 6.73 -32.93
CA ALA A 427 -12.63 5.43 -32.37
C ALA A 427 -13.93 4.61 -32.16
N ALA A 428 -14.97 5.22 -31.64
CA ALA A 428 -16.26 4.57 -31.42
C ALA A 428 -16.87 4.07 -32.71
N GLU A 429 -16.90 4.89 -33.76
CA GLU A 429 -17.40 4.52 -35.08
C GLU A 429 -16.66 3.36 -35.69
N ARG A 430 -15.31 3.38 -35.63
CA ARG A 430 -14.48 2.31 -36.18
C ARG A 430 -14.64 1.00 -35.40
N LEU A 431 -14.73 1.07 -34.08
CA LEU A 431 -14.98 -0.11 -33.23
C LEU A 431 -16.34 -0.73 -33.52
N GLN A 432 -17.41 0.07 -33.71
CA GLN A 432 -18.75 -0.43 -34.06
C GLN A 432 -18.77 -1.08 -35.43
N GLU A 433 -18.08 -0.49 -36.41
CA GLU A 433 -17.97 -1.06 -37.77
C GLU A 433 -17.33 -2.45 -37.70
N LEU A 434 -16.15 -2.54 -37.06
CA LEU A 434 -15.38 -3.78 -37.01
C LEU A 434 -16.02 -4.85 -36.12
N LEU A 435 -16.76 -4.49 -35.10
CA LEU A 435 -17.47 -5.42 -34.20
C LEU A 435 -18.50 -6.27 -34.97
N ARG A 436 -19.05 -5.74 -36.06
CA ARG A 436 -20.06 -6.48 -36.86
C ARG A 436 -19.48 -7.63 -37.66
N SER A 437 -18.21 -7.57 -38.01
CA SER A 437 -17.50 -8.56 -38.84
C SER A 437 -16.42 -9.33 -38.09
N GLU A 438 -16.18 -9.00 -36.81
CA GLU A 438 -15.15 -9.69 -36.02
C GLU A 438 -15.61 -11.10 -35.67
N GLU A 439 -14.72 -12.07 -35.82
CA GLU A 439 -14.98 -13.48 -35.52
C GLU A 439 -14.44 -13.90 -34.13
N SER A 440 -13.34 -13.27 -33.68
CA SER A 440 -12.69 -13.60 -32.41
C SER A 440 -13.46 -13.06 -31.22
N GLU A 441 -13.92 -13.92 -30.33
CA GLU A 441 -14.61 -13.52 -29.09
C GLU A 441 -13.73 -12.65 -28.18
N THR A 442 -12.42 -12.91 -28.14
CA THR A 442 -11.46 -12.08 -27.37
C THR A 442 -11.43 -10.65 -27.90
N VAL A 443 -11.44 -10.48 -29.25
CA VAL A 443 -11.41 -9.16 -29.88
C VAL A 443 -12.79 -8.47 -29.70
N LYS A 444 -13.90 -9.18 -29.83
CA LYS A 444 -15.24 -8.64 -29.56
C LYS A 444 -15.35 -8.05 -28.16
N ASN A 445 -14.86 -8.80 -27.17
CA ASN A 445 -14.87 -8.33 -25.79
C ASN A 445 -14.01 -7.07 -25.60
N ALA A 446 -12.83 -7.02 -26.20
CA ALA A 446 -11.96 -5.83 -26.17
C ALA A 446 -12.62 -4.63 -26.87
N PHE A 447 -13.30 -4.85 -28.00
CA PHE A 447 -14.01 -3.80 -28.72
C PHE A 447 -15.21 -3.27 -27.91
N MET A 448 -15.99 -4.15 -27.27
CA MET A 448 -17.10 -3.73 -26.40
C MET A 448 -16.60 -2.95 -25.18
N GLU A 449 -15.49 -3.37 -24.58
CA GLU A 449 -14.88 -2.64 -23.46
C GLU A 449 -14.42 -1.25 -23.90
N ALA A 450 -13.73 -1.14 -25.03
CA ALA A 450 -13.26 0.14 -25.57
C ALA A 450 -14.43 1.07 -25.95
N LEU A 451 -15.52 0.54 -26.51
CA LEU A 451 -16.74 1.29 -26.80
C LEU A 451 -17.41 1.83 -25.54
N GLY A 452 -17.50 1.04 -24.49
CA GLY A 452 -18.03 1.49 -23.20
C GLY A 452 -17.25 2.68 -22.64
N LYS A 453 -15.93 2.69 -22.80
CA LYS A 453 -15.05 3.80 -22.35
C LYS A 453 -15.13 5.03 -23.25
N ALA A 454 -15.42 4.86 -24.54
CA ALA A 454 -15.58 5.95 -25.51
C ALA A 454 -16.95 6.65 -25.43
N GLY A 455 -17.86 6.18 -24.56
CA GLY A 455 -19.22 6.75 -24.43
C GLY A 455 -20.15 6.35 -25.56
N GLY A 456 -19.89 5.27 -26.27
CA GLY A 456 -20.62 4.81 -27.45
C GLY A 456 -21.63 3.66 -27.22
N LEU A 457 -22.01 3.39 -25.99
CA LEU A 457 -23.07 2.45 -25.58
C LEU A 457 -24.15 3.17 -24.80
#